data_7241fc72c7eaf6f18079445338a0c75f
#
_entry.id   7241fc72c7eaf6f18079445338a0c75f
#
_cell.length_a   1.000
_cell.length_b   1.000
_cell.length_c   1.000
_cell.angle_alpha   90.00
_cell.angle_beta   90.00
_cell.angle_gamma   90.00
#
_symmetry.space_group_name_H-M   'P 1'
#
loop_
_entity.id
_entity.type
_entity.pdbx_description
1 polymer ?
#
loop_
_entity_poly.entity_id
_entity_poly.type
_entity_poly.pdbx_seq_one_letter_code
_entity_poly.pdbx_strand_id
1 'polypeptide(L)'
;SRPRALRAPRLCDGRGLLAWALYVLAVGLAVGLASLVVQPQGAALDASPLHVMQVVALCLLTAVFEEGVFRVLALDAFAPALGGGRRGMLRAALVSAVLFGALHVSLGEAASAVQAADFVAVAQTACKPVQAALFGLFMAAMYFGTRNLWTLVAVHAAFNFLYAGPQLLAGNLQQTYVTGDPIDFVLLAVSTALLVPAAWSALRRFQKNSKNV
;
A
#
# COMPACT_ATOMS: atom_id res chain seq x y z
N SER A 1 -17.93 25.29 -21.10
CA SER A 1 -18.64 24.57 -20.01
C SER A 1 -18.42 23.07 -20.20
N ARG A 2 -17.67 22.44 -19.31
CA ARG A 2 -17.53 20.99 -19.31
C ARG A 2 -18.88 20.34 -18.99
N PRO A 3 -19.29 19.30 -19.73
CA PRO A 3 -20.57 18.63 -19.46
C PRO A 3 -20.62 18.11 -18.03
N ARG A 4 -21.77 18.27 -17.35
CA ARG A 4 -22.02 17.79 -15.96
C ARG A 4 -21.72 16.30 -15.76
N ALA A 5 -21.76 15.51 -16.83
CA ALA A 5 -21.46 14.06 -16.85
C ALA A 5 -20.00 13.69 -16.47
N LEU A 6 -19.06 14.65 -16.54
CA LEU A 6 -17.64 14.40 -16.23
C LEU A 6 -17.21 14.80 -14.80
N ARG A 7 -18.15 15.27 -13.97
CA ARG A 7 -17.88 15.45 -12.54
C ARG A 7 -18.10 14.11 -11.83
N ALA A 8 -17.08 13.26 -11.81
CA ALA A 8 -17.13 12.08 -10.95
C ALA A 8 -17.47 12.49 -9.52
N PRO A 9 -18.45 11.82 -8.86
CA PRO A 9 -18.84 12.14 -7.50
C PRO A 9 -17.60 12.02 -6.60
N ARG A 10 -17.30 13.08 -5.85
CA ARG A 10 -16.23 13.03 -4.84
C ARG A 10 -16.75 12.26 -3.63
N LEU A 11 -15.94 11.37 -3.10
CA LEU A 11 -16.17 10.79 -1.77
C LEU A 11 -15.83 11.90 -0.76
N CYS A 12 -16.85 12.67 -0.35
CA CYS A 12 -16.64 13.83 0.53
C CYS A 12 -16.41 13.36 1.97
N ASP A 13 -15.21 13.50 2.43
CA ASP A 13 -14.77 13.73 3.82
C ASP A 13 -13.23 13.79 3.89
N GLY A 14 -12.65 14.92 3.55
CA GLY A 14 -11.19 15.11 3.55
C GLY A 14 -10.55 14.97 4.93
N ARG A 15 -11.25 15.39 5.99
CA ARG A 15 -10.69 15.30 7.36
C ARG A 15 -10.56 13.86 7.82
N GLY A 16 -11.57 13.03 7.59
CA GLY A 16 -11.50 11.62 7.95
C GLY A 16 -10.48 10.83 7.09
N LEU A 17 -10.24 11.22 5.83
CA LEU A 17 -9.18 10.61 5.02
C LEU A 17 -7.79 10.96 5.54
N LEU A 18 -7.56 12.20 5.96
CA LEU A 18 -6.30 12.62 6.55
C LEU A 18 -6.01 11.86 7.86
N ALA A 19 -7.00 11.71 8.74
CA ALA A 19 -6.83 10.94 9.97
C ALA A 19 -6.41 9.47 9.68
N TRP A 20 -7.02 8.84 8.67
CA TRP A 20 -6.62 7.50 8.25
C TRP A 20 -5.27 7.44 7.56
N ALA A 21 -4.86 8.49 6.83
CA ALA A 21 -3.51 8.58 6.29
C ALA A 21 -2.48 8.65 7.42
N LEU A 22 -2.70 9.48 8.43
CA LEU A 22 -1.83 9.55 9.62
C LEU A 22 -1.78 8.22 10.37
N TYR A 23 -2.92 7.52 10.51
CA TYR A 23 -2.95 6.18 11.08
C TYR A 23 -2.07 5.19 10.29
N VAL A 24 -2.21 5.14 8.97
CA VAL A 24 -1.41 4.25 8.11
C VAL A 24 0.08 4.59 8.21
N LEU A 25 0.44 5.87 8.24
CA LEU A 25 1.83 6.29 8.45
C LEU A 25 2.36 5.90 9.83
N ALA A 26 1.52 5.99 10.88
CA ALA A 26 1.89 5.54 12.23
C ALA A 26 2.11 4.02 12.27
N VAL A 27 1.31 3.23 11.54
CA VAL A 27 1.54 1.79 11.37
C VAL A 27 2.90 1.53 10.68
N GLY A 28 3.18 2.24 9.58
CA GLY A 28 4.48 2.13 8.90
C GLY A 28 5.65 2.45 9.82
N LEU A 29 5.56 3.55 10.57
CA LEU A 29 6.59 3.95 11.53
C LEU A 29 6.78 2.91 12.64
N ALA A 30 5.69 2.42 13.25
CA ALA A 30 5.76 1.45 14.33
C ALA A 30 6.43 0.14 13.88
N VAL A 31 6.07 -0.37 12.69
CA VAL A 31 6.66 -1.59 12.13
C VAL A 31 8.11 -1.36 11.73
N GLY A 32 8.43 -0.22 11.10
CA GLY A 32 9.80 0.12 10.74
C GLY A 32 10.71 0.25 11.97
N LEU A 33 10.23 0.88 13.07
CA LEU A 33 10.98 0.93 14.31
C LEU A 33 11.13 -0.46 14.96
N ALA A 34 10.08 -1.28 14.94
CA ALA A 34 10.14 -2.66 15.43
C ALA A 34 11.15 -3.49 14.64
N SER A 35 11.22 -3.34 13.32
CA SER A 35 12.21 -4.03 12.49
C SER A 35 13.65 -3.67 12.86
N LEU A 36 13.92 -2.43 13.26
CA LEU A 36 15.26 -2.02 13.75
C LEU A 36 15.66 -2.73 15.05
N VAL A 37 14.67 -2.97 15.93
CA VAL A 37 14.94 -3.63 17.22
C VAL A 37 15.23 -5.13 17.04
N VAL A 38 14.58 -5.75 16.05
CA VAL A 38 14.71 -7.21 15.83
C VAL A 38 15.78 -7.58 14.81
N GLN A 39 16.40 -6.61 14.14
CA GLN A 39 17.52 -6.88 13.24
C GLN A 39 18.68 -7.57 13.97
N PRO A 40 19.38 -8.50 13.30
CA PRO A 40 20.57 -9.12 13.88
C PRO A 40 21.58 -8.07 14.37
N GLN A 41 22.11 -8.27 15.56
CA GLN A 41 23.14 -7.39 16.11
C GLN A 41 24.32 -7.33 15.13
N GLY A 42 24.61 -6.12 14.61
CA GLY A 42 25.69 -5.89 13.65
C GLY A 42 25.27 -5.43 12.27
N ALA A 43 23.98 -5.42 11.93
CA ALA A 43 23.51 -4.77 10.73
C ALA A 43 23.62 -3.24 10.91
N ALA A 44 24.70 -2.65 10.43
CA ALA A 44 24.89 -1.21 10.48
C ALA A 44 23.99 -0.53 9.43
N LEU A 45 23.24 0.48 9.87
CA LEU A 45 22.51 1.34 8.94
C LEU A 45 23.50 2.23 8.20
N ASP A 46 23.47 2.20 6.87
CA ASP A 46 24.20 3.19 6.08
C ASP A 46 23.39 4.50 6.03
N ALA A 47 23.72 5.40 6.92
CA ALA A 47 23.14 6.74 6.98
C ALA A 47 23.95 7.77 6.16
N SER A 48 24.81 7.33 5.22
CA SER A 48 25.48 8.26 4.33
C SER A 48 24.47 9.09 3.54
N PRO A 49 24.72 10.39 3.31
CA PRO A 49 23.75 11.25 2.61
C PRO A 49 23.35 10.71 1.23
N LEU A 50 24.30 10.11 0.51
CA LEU A 50 24.01 9.52 -0.80
C LEU A 50 23.06 8.34 -0.69
N HIS A 51 23.29 7.42 0.25
CA HIS A 51 22.43 6.25 0.42
C HIS A 51 21.01 6.63 0.90
N VAL A 52 20.92 7.56 1.85
CA VAL A 52 19.61 8.11 2.28
C VAL A 52 18.87 8.74 1.11
N MET A 53 19.54 9.53 0.27
CA MET A 53 18.94 10.11 -0.92
C MET A 53 18.45 9.03 -1.90
N GLN A 54 19.19 7.96 -2.09
CA GLN A 54 18.81 6.83 -2.94
C GLN A 54 17.54 6.13 -2.40
N VAL A 55 17.48 5.87 -1.09
CA VAL A 55 16.29 5.27 -0.45
C VAL A 55 15.06 6.19 -0.60
N VAL A 56 15.21 7.49 -0.34
CA VAL A 56 14.12 8.46 -0.52
C VAL A 56 13.68 8.52 -1.98
N ALA A 57 14.63 8.58 -2.92
CA ALA A 57 14.31 8.58 -4.34
C ALA A 57 13.59 7.30 -4.78
N LEU A 58 14.04 6.14 -4.30
CA LEU A 58 13.39 4.85 -4.57
C LEU A 58 11.95 4.86 -4.07
N CYS A 59 11.70 5.23 -2.81
CA CYS A 59 10.35 5.31 -2.25
C CYS A 59 9.45 6.28 -3.02
N LEU A 60 9.99 7.44 -3.42
CA LEU A 60 9.24 8.44 -4.17
C LEU A 60 8.91 7.97 -5.59
N LEU A 61 9.89 7.45 -6.34
CA LEU A 61 9.70 6.99 -7.72
C LEU A 61 8.75 5.80 -7.79
N THR A 62 8.88 4.85 -6.86
CA THR A 62 7.94 3.73 -6.72
C THR A 62 6.52 4.25 -6.49
N ALA A 63 6.34 5.19 -5.55
CA ALA A 63 5.03 5.76 -5.27
C ALA A 63 4.44 6.53 -6.48
N VAL A 64 5.27 7.31 -7.21
CA VAL A 64 4.83 8.02 -8.44
C VAL A 64 4.34 7.02 -9.48
N PHE A 65 5.13 5.97 -9.73
CA PHE A 65 4.80 4.96 -10.72
C PHE A 65 3.51 4.20 -10.33
N GLU A 66 3.47 3.67 -9.12
CA GLU A 66 2.36 2.82 -8.68
C GLU A 66 1.05 3.61 -8.54
N GLU A 67 1.07 4.80 -7.95
CA GLU A 67 -0.13 5.62 -7.84
C GLU A 67 -0.57 6.16 -9.22
N GLY A 68 0.36 6.48 -10.11
CA GLY A 68 0.07 6.84 -11.49
C GLY A 68 -0.67 5.73 -12.23
N VAL A 69 -0.16 4.51 -12.16
CA VAL A 69 -0.75 3.36 -12.85
C VAL A 69 -2.06 2.92 -12.20
N PHE A 70 -2.03 2.64 -10.89
CA PHE A 70 -3.17 1.99 -10.22
C PHE A 70 -4.30 2.97 -9.86
N ARG A 71 -4.01 4.26 -9.65
CA ARG A 71 -5.04 5.23 -9.23
C ARG A 71 -5.45 6.14 -10.37
N VAL A 72 -4.51 6.71 -11.11
CA VAL A 72 -4.90 7.59 -12.22
C VAL A 72 -5.37 6.79 -13.43
N LEU A 73 -4.56 5.85 -13.93
CA LEU A 73 -4.93 5.13 -15.14
C LEU A 73 -6.00 4.06 -14.88
N ALA A 74 -5.76 3.14 -13.94
CA ALA A 74 -6.65 2.00 -13.75
C ALA A 74 -8.00 2.40 -13.16
N LEU A 75 -8.07 3.23 -12.09
CA LEU A 75 -9.36 3.60 -11.50
C LEU A 75 -10.20 4.48 -12.43
N ASP A 76 -9.57 5.41 -13.17
CA ASP A 76 -10.31 6.27 -14.10
C ASP A 76 -10.82 5.49 -15.32
N ALA A 77 -10.12 4.41 -15.74
CA ALA A 77 -10.60 3.50 -16.77
C ALA A 77 -11.67 2.54 -16.25
N PHE A 78 -11.45 1.92 -15.09
CA PHE A 78 -12.34 0.87 -14.58
C PHE A 78 -13.66 1.42 -14.01
N ALA A 79 -13.66 2.58 -13.34
CA ALA A 79 -14.87 3.07 -12.69
C ALA A 79 -16.05 3.27 -13.66
N PRO A 80 -15.90 3.91 -14.83
CA PRO A 80 -16.98 4.00 -15.81
C PRO A 80 -17.30 2.63 -16.46
N ALA A 81 -16.28 1.82 -16.78
CA ALA A 81 -16.45 0.52 -17.42
C ALA A 81 -17.22 -0.49 -16.53
N LEU A 82 -17.08 -0.38 -15.21
CA LEU A 82 -17.74 -1.26 -14.23
C LEU A 82 -19.08 -0.73 -13.72
N GLY A 83 -19.72 0.18 -14.47
CA GLY A 83 -21.08 0.64 -14.22
C GLY A 83 -21.20 2.06 -13.71
N GLY A 84 -20.11 2.80 -13.58
CA GLY A 84 -20.09 4.21 -13.17
C GLY A 84 -20.61 4.45 -11.75
N GLY A 85 -20.68 5.73 -11.37
CA GLY A 85 -21.17 6.13 -10.06
C GLY A 85 -20.41 5.45 -8.90
N ARG A 86 -21.01 5.36 -7.74
CA ARG A 86 -20.38 4.76 -6.55
C ARG A 86 -20.14 3.26 -6.65
N ARG A 87 -21.04 2.53 -7.31
CA ARG A 87 -20.87 1.08 -7.51
C ARG A 87 -19.70 0.78 -8.44
N GLY A 88 -19.56 1.55 -9.53
CA GLY A 88 -18.41 1.46 -10.43
C GLY A 88 -17.10 1.81 -9.72
N MET A 89 -17.10 2.87 -8.90
CA MET A 89 -15.94 3.26 -8.09
C MET A 89 -15.53 2.15 -7.10
N LEU A 90 -16.49 1.53 -6.39
CA LEU A 90 -16.22 0.43 -5.47
C LEU A 90 -15.62 -0.78 -6.22
N ARG A 91 -16.23 -1.18 -7.34
CA ARG A 91 -15.75 -2.30 -8.15
C ARG A 91 -14.34 -2.01 -8.69
N ALA A 92 -14.12 -0.80 -9.19
CA ALA A 92 -12.80 -0.38 -9.67
C ALA A 92 -11.76 -0.40 -8.54
N ALA A 93 -12.11 0.09 -7.35
CA ALA A 93 -11.24 0.05 -6.17
C ALA A 93 -10.86 -1.38 -5.78
N LEU A 94 -11.83 -2.31 -5.78
CA LEU A 94 -11.58 -3.72 -5.47
C LEU A 94 -10.70 -4.38 -6.53
N VAL A 95 -11.00 -4.19 -7.81
CA VAL A 95 -10.19 -4.75 -8.92
C VAL A 95 -8.76 -4.18 -8.86
N SER A 96 -8.60 -2.86 -8.73
CA SER A 96 -7.29 -2.23 -8.61
C SER A 96 -6.50 -2.72 -7.39
N ALA A 97 -7.17 -2.91 -6.24
CA ALA A 97 -6.53 -3.42 -5.03
C ALA A 97 -6.05 -4.86 -5.19
N VAL A 98 -6.86 -5.73 -5.81
CA VAL A 98 -6.47 -7.12 -6.10
C VAL A 98 -5.30 -7.18 -7.07
N LEU A 99 -5.34 -6.40 -8.15
CA LEU A 99 -4.23 -6.33 -9.11
C LEU A 99 -2.95 -5.79 -8.46
N PHE A 100 -3.08 -4.75 -7.63
CA PHE A 100 -1.95 -4.19 -6.89
C PHE A 100 -1.34 -5.22 -5.94
N GLY A 101 -2.17 -5.96 -5.20
CA GLY A 101 -1.70 -7.06 -4.35
C GLY A 101 -1.04 -8.17 -5.16
N ALA A 102 -1.64 -8.59 -6.28
CA ALA A 102 -1.11 -9.66 -7.13
C ALA A 102 0.29 -9.34 -7.69
N LEU A 103 0.59 -8.07 -7.99
CA LEU A 103 1.91 -7.65 -8.45
C LEU A 103 2.98 -7.66 -7.33
N HIS A 104 2.58 -7.84 -6.07
CA HIS A 104 3.50 -8.04 -4.95
C HIS A 104 3.82 -9.52 -4.69
N VAL A 105 3.34 -10.42 -5.55
CA VAL A 105 3.72 -11.85 -5.50
C VAL A 105 5.05 -12.03 -6.22
N SER A 106 6.09 -12.42 -5.47
CA SER A 106 7.35 -12.88 -6.06
C SER A 106 7.24 -14.37 -6.40
N LEU A 107 6.94 -14.69 -7.66
CA LEU A 107 6.77 -16.09 -8.09
C LEU A 107 8.04 -16.90 -7.91
N GLY A 108 9.22 -16.30 -8.10
CA GLY A 108 10.51 -16.97 -7.91
C GLY A 108 10.76 -17.32 -6.44
N GLU A 109 10.53 -16.38 -5.53
CA GLU A 109 10.67 -16.61 -4.07
C GLU A 109 9.64 -17.61 -3.57
N ALA A 110 8.38 -17.54 -4.06
CA ALA A 110 7.33 -18.50 -3.72
C ALA A 110 7.72 -19.92 -4.13
N ALA A 111 8.21 -20.11 -5.36
CA ALA A 111 8.65 -21.40 -5.85
C ALA A 111 9.83 -21.96 -5.01
N SER A 112 10.80 -21.10 -4.70
CA SER A 112 11.96 -21.48 -3.87
C SER A 112 11.55 -21.87 -2.45
N ALA A 113 10.61 -21.13 -1.83
CA ALA A 113 10.08 -21.41 -0.50
C ALA A 113 9.35 -22.77 -0.45
N VAL A 114 8.55 -23.08 -1.48
CA VAL A 114 7.86 -24.37 -1.59
C VAL A 114 8.86 -25.52 -1.78
N GLN A 115 9.85 -25.35 -2.66
CA GLN A 115 10.90 -26.38 -2.87
C GLN A 115 11.73 -26.64 -1.63
N ALA A 116 12.01 -25.60 -0.84
CA ALA A 116 12.73 -25.71 0.43
C ALA A 116 11.87 -26.24 1.59
N ALA A 117 10.56 -26.43 1.39
CA ALA A 117 9.57 -26.73 2.44
C ALA A 117 9.62 -25.72 3.61
N ASP A 118 9.93 -24.45 3.30
CA ASP A 118 9.97 -23.37 4.27
C ASP A 118 8.56 -22.77 4.45
N PHE A 119 7.86 -23.24 5.48
CA PHE A 119 6.48 -22.81 5.76
C PHE A 119 6.38 -21.33 6.11
N VAL A 120 7.40 -20.74 6.74
CA VAL A 120 7.40 -19.31 7.09
C VAL A 120 7.54 -18.47 5.82
N ALA A 121 8.46 -18.82 4.94
CA ALA A 121 8.62 -18.14 3.66
C ALA A 121 7.36 -18.27 2.78
N VAL A 122 6.71 -19.44 2.74
CA VAL A 122 5.42 -19.64 2.05
C VAL A 122 4.34 -18.74 2.64
N ALA A 123 4.25 -18.63 3.97
CA ALA A 123 3.29 -17.76 4.63
C ALA A 123 3.55 -16.28 4.33
N GLN A 124 4.82 -15.86 4.27
CA GLN A 124 5.23 -14.50 3.87
C GLN A 124 4.79 -14.19 2.44
N THR A 125 5.01 -15.12 1.48
CA THR A 125 4.58 -14.93 0.08
C THR A 125 3.07 -14.81 -0.08
N ALA A 126 2.28 -15.44 0.79
CA ALA A 126 0.83 -15.33 0.80
C ALA A 126 0.34 -14.05 1.50
N CYS A 127 1.01 -13.64 2.58
CA CYS A 127 0.60 -12.49 3.40
C CYS A 127 0.88 -11.15 2.71
N LYS A 128 2.00 -11.01 2.02
CA LYS A 128 2.41 -9.75 1.37
C LYS A 128 1.42 -9.21 0.35
N PRO A 129 0.88 -10.01 -0.59
CA PRO A 129 -0.16 -9.55 -1.52
C PRO A 129 -1.42 -9.05 -0.81
N VAL A 130 -1.80 -9.70 0.31
CA VAL A 130 -2.96 -9.27 1.10
C VAL A 130 -2.70 -7.92 1.75
N GLN A 131 -1.52 -7.72 2.35
CA GLN A 131 -1.11 -6.42 2.90
C GLN A 131 -1.18 -5.32 1.83
N ALA A 132 -0.59 -5.57 0.66
CA ALA A 132 -0.57 -4.61 -0.45
C ALA A 132 -2.00 -4.32 -0.97
N ALA A 133 -2.87 -5.33 -1.08
CA ALA A 133 -4.25 -5.13 -1.50
C ALA A 133 -5.04 -4.27 -0.50
N LEU A 134 -4.88 -4.47 0.82
CA LEU A 134 -5.51 -3.64 1.85
C LEU A 134 -5.05 -2.19 1.78
N PHE A 135 -3.74 -1.96 1.66
CA PHE A 135 -3.17 -0.63 1.44
C PHE A 135 -3.71 -0.03 0.14
N GLY A 136 -3.72 -0.80 -0.95
CA GLY A 136 -4.24 -0.40 -2.24
C GLY A 136 -5.70 0.04 -2.22
N LEU A 137 -6.54 -0.65 -1.47
CA LEU A 137 -7.95 -0.30 -1.30
C LEU A 137 -8.12 1.03 -0.55
N PHE A 138 -7.32 1.26 0.50
CA PHE A 138 -7.29 2.53 1.20
C PHE A 138 -6.86 3.68 0.26
N MET A 139 -5.79 3.49 -0.52
CA MET A 139 -5.30 4.48 -1.48
C MET A 139 -6.32 4.77 -2.60
N ALA A 140 -7.08 3.77 -3.05
CA ALA A 140 -8.17 3.97 -4.01
C ALA A 140 -9.27 4.89 -3.44
N ALA A 141 -9.65 4.72 -2.17
CA ALA A 141 -10.61 5.62 -1.51
C ALA A 141 -10.05 7.03 -1.36
N MET A 142 -8.77 7.18 -1.04
CA MET A 142 -8.09 8.48 -1.03
C MET A 142 -8.13 9.15 -2.40
N TYR A 143 -7.84 8.41 -3.47
CA TYR A 143 -7.91 8.95 -4.83
C TYR A 143 -9.29 9.47 -5.17
N PHE A 144 -10.33 8.67 -4.96
CA PHE A 144 -11.70 9.11 -5.22
C PHE A 144 -12.16 10.27 -4.32
N GLY A 145 -11.58 10.40 -3.13
CA GLY A 145 -11.86 11.50 -2.21
C GLY A 145 -11.14 12.80 -2.57
N THR A 146 -9.86 12.72 -2.91
CA THR A 146 -9.00 13.90 -3.12
C THR A 146 -8.86 14.30 -4.58
N ARG A 147 -8.91 13.33 -5.50
CA ARG A 147 -8.58 13.50 -6.93
C ARG A 147 -7.22 14.18 -7.15
N ASN A 148 -6.28 13.92 -6.27
CA ASN A 148 -4.96 14.52 -6.28
C ASN A 148 -3.89 13.43 -6.18
N LEU A 149 -3.19 13.17 -7.28
CA LEU A 149 -2.10 12.21 -7.35
C LEU A 149 -0.98 12.51 -6.34
N TRP A 150 -0.61 13.76 -6.20
CA TRP A 150 0.52 14.12 -5.34
C TRP A 150 0.26 13.89 -3.85
N THR A 151 -0.99 14.00 -3.42
CA THR A 151 -1.37 13.61 -2.05
C THR A 151 -1.17 12.11 -1.83
N LEU A 152 -1.51 11.28 -2.82
CA LEU A 152 -1.30 9.83 -2.75
C LEU A 152 0.18 9.50 -2.77
N VAL A 153 0.93 10.10 -3.69
CA VAL A 153 2.39 9.92 -3.80
C VAL A 153 3.07 10.26 -2.48
N ALA A 154 2.69 11.39 -1.85
CA ALA A 154 3.28 11.79 -0.57
C ALA A 154 3.00 10.77 0.54
N VAL A 155 1.74 10.29 0.66
CA VAL A 155 1.38 9.28 1.67
C VAL A 155 2.06 7.95 1.39
N HIS A 156 2.07 7.50 0.14
CA HIS A 156 2.67 6.21 -0.25
C HIS A 156 4.19 6.22 -0.06
N ALA A 157 4.89 7.25 -0.57
CA ALA A 157 6.33 7.39 -0.40
C ALA A 157 6.73 7.46 1.08
N ALA A 158 5.98 8.23 1.88
CA ALA A 158 6.20 8.31 3.32
C ALA A 158 5.96 6.95 4.01
N PHE A 159 4.88 6.22 3.63
CA PHE A 159 4.64 4.87 4.14
C PHE A 159 5.78 3.92 3.79
N ASN A 160 6.23 3.89 2.53
CA ASN A 160 7.34 3.04 2.09
C ASN A 160 8.62 3.37 2.87
N PHE A 161 8.94 4.66 3.03
CA PHE A 161 10.12 5.08 3.77
C PHE A 161 10.03 4.71 5.26
N LEU A 162 8.89 4.91 5.91
CA LEU A 162 8.70 4.58 7.31
C LEU A 162 8.69 3.07 7.57
N TYR A 163 8.06 2.30 6.67
CA TYR A 163 7.90 0.85 6.79
C TYR A 163 9.14 0.07 6.38
N ALA A 164 9.66 0.36 5.17
CA ALA A 164 10.74 -0.39 4.54
C ALA A 164 12.09 0.32 4.62
N GLY A 165 12.11 1.62 4.91
CA GLY A 165 13.33 2.42 4.99
C GLY A 165 14.41 1.83 5.89
N PRO A 166 14.10 1.32 7.10
CA PRO A 166 15.10 0.67 7.93
C PRO A 166 15.81 -0.50 7.25
N GLN A 167 15.08 -1.37 6.55
CA GLN A 167 15.66 -2.49 5.81
C GLN A 167 16.47 -2.01 4.60
N LEU A 168 15.98 -1.01 3.88
CA LEU A 168 16.68 -0.43 2.72
C LEU A 168 17.98 0.29 3.13
N LEU A 169 17.99 0.92 4.32
CA LEU A 169 19.19 1.56 4.87
C LEU A 169 20.20 0.56 5.41
N ALA A 170 19.78 -0.65 5.80
CA ALA A 170 20.65 -1.72 6.24
C ALA A 170 21.14 -2.61 5.08
N GLY A 171 20.41 -2.68 3.98
CA GLY A 171 20.66 -3.57 2.85
C GLY A 171 20.67 -2.84 1.52
N ASN A 172 21.71 -2.85 0.78
CA ASN A 172 22.02 -2.32 -0.56
C ASN A 172 20.82 -2.02 -1.51
N LEU A 173 19.79 -1.29 -1.05
CA LEU A 173 18.55 -0.98 -1.77
C LEU A 173 17.74 -2.22 -2.21
N GLN A 174 18.04 -3.37 -1.68
CA GLN A 174 17.28 -4.60 -1.93
C GLN A 174 16.32 -4.85 -0.77
N GLN A 175 15.07 -5.08 -1.11
CA GLN A 175 14.05 -5.47 -0.15
C GLN A 175 13.48 -6.82 -0.57
N THR A 176 13.57 -7.80 0.32
CA THR A 176 12.80 -9.04 0.21
C THR A 176 11.77 -9.10 1.33
N TYR A 177 10.61 -9.66 1.05
CA TYR A 177 9.57 -9.94 2.04
C TYR A 177 9.57 -11.42 2.45
N VAL A 178 10.38 -12.21 1.78
CA VAL A 178 10.45 -13.67 1.93
C VAL A 178 11.81 -14.01 2.52
N THR A 179 11.92 -13.85 3.83
CA THR A 179 13.16 -14.07 4.56
C THR A 179 13.24 -15.48 5.20
N GLY A 180 12.10 -16.15 5.35
CA GLY A 180 12.00 -17.38 6.16
C GLY A 180 12.11 -17.13 7.67
N ASP A 181 12.30 -15.87 8.11
CA ASP A 181 12.40 -15.53 9.52
C ASP A 181 11.00 -15.40 10.14
N PRO A 182 10.70 -16.12 11.25
CA PRO A 182 9.42 -16.02 11.94
C PRO A 182 9.10 -14.62 12.48
N ILE A 183 10.10 -13.84 12.88
CA ILE A 183 9.89 -12.48 13.42
C ILE A 183 9.47 -11.54 12.29
N ASP A 184 10.12 -11.62 11.13
CA ASP A 184 9.73 -10.87 9.95
C ASP A 184 8.30 -11.23 9.51
N PHE A 185 7.93 -12.50 9.58
CA PHE A 185 6.55 -12.91 9.32
C PHE A 185 5.57 -12.31 10.33
N VAL A 186 5.90 -12.29 11.62
CA VAL A 186 5.05 -11.66 12.65
C VAL A 186 4.87 -10.16 12.36
N LEU A 187 5.94 -9.44 12.03
CA LEU A 187 5.87 -8.02 11.66
C LEU A 187 4.99 -7.80 10.43
N LEU A 188 5.13 -8.64 9.41
CA LEU A 188 4.29 -8.61 8.21
C LEU A 188 2.82 -8.90 8.53
N ALA A 189 2.53 -9.93 9.34
CA ALA A 189 1.18 -10.31 9.73
C ALA A 189 0.51 -9.22 10.59
N VAL A 190 1.24 -8.67 11.58
CA VAL A 190 0.76 -7.58 12.44
C VAL A 190 0.46 -6.33 11.60
N SER A 191 1.38 -5.91 10.74
CA SER A 191 1.15 -4.76 9.86
C SER A 191 -0.04 -4.97 8.92
N THR A 192 -0.21 -6.18 8.39
CA THR A 192 -1.37 -6.55 7.57
C THR A 192 -2.67 -6.41 8.37
N ALA A 193 -2.72 -6.93 9.60
CA ALA A 193 -3.87 -6.81 10.48
C ALA A 193 -4.18 -5.34 10.83
N LEU A 194 -3.15 -4.53 11.08
CA LEU A 194 -3.30 -3.10 11.37
C LEU A 194 -3.78 -2.28 10.16
N LEU A 195 -3.62 -2.75 8.92
CA LEU A 195 -4.19 -2.09 7.75
C LEU A 195 -5.68 -2.39 7.54
N VAL A 196 -6.22 -3.45 8.15
CA VAL A 196 -7.66 -3.82 8.02
C VAL A 196 -8.61 -2.67 8.40
N PRO A 197 -8.43 -1.93 9.52
CA PRO A 197 -9.32 -0.82 9.87
C PRO A 197 -9.35 0.29 8.80
N ALA A 198 -8.20 0.63 8.20
CA ALA A 198 -8.11 1.62 7.14
C ALA A 198 -8.83 1.17 5.87
N ALA A 199 -8.61 -0.08 5.44
CA ALA A 199 -9.30 -0.70 4.31
C ALA A 199 -10.83 -0.80 4.56
N TRP A 200 -11.23 -1.18 5.76
CA TRP A 200 -12.64 -1.22 6.15
C TRP A 200 -13.31 0.16 6.14
N SER A 201 -12.62 1.19 6.66
CA SER A 201 -13.07 2.58 6.56
C SER A 201 -13.24 3.00 5.11
N ALA A 202 -12.31 2.62 4.23
CA ALA A 202 -12.40 2.86 2.79
C ALA A 202 -13.66 2.22 2.20
N LEU A 203 -13.94 0.95 2.45
CA LEU A 203 -15.14 0.24 1.99
C LEU A 203 -16.43 0.93 2.46
N ARG A 204 -16.50 1.29 3.74
CA ARG A 204 -17.67 2.01 4.29
C ARG A 204 -17.96 3.33 3.58
N ARG A 205 -16.94 4.04 3.10
CA ARG A 205 -17.10 5.30 2.37
C ARG A 205 -17.79 5.10 1.02
N PHE A 206 -17.55 3.97 0.35
CA PHE A 206 -18.25 3.60 -0.89
C PHE A 206 -19.72 3.22 -0.64
N GLN A 207 -20.07 2.75 0.58
CA GLN A 207 -21.40 2.26 0.92
C GLN A 207 -22.34 3.34 1.50
N LYS A 208 -21.84 4.33 2.24
CA LYS A 208 -22.59 5.27 3.09
C LYS A 208 -23.69 6.11 2.43
N ASN A 209 -23.79 6.20 1.10
CA ASN A 209 -24.78 7.02 0.41
C ASN A 209 -25.69 6.23 -0.56
N SER A 210 -25.79 4.92 -0.43
CA SER A 210 -26.77 4.14 -1.21
C SER A 210 -28.18 4.18 -0.58
N LYS A 211 -28.32 4.76 0.61
CA LYS A 211 -29.60 4.83 1.36
C LYS A 211 -30.36 6.15 1.21
N ASN A 212 -29.81 7.12 0.49
CA ASN A 212 -30.41 8.45 0.33
C ASN A 212 -30.72 8.80 -1.15
N VAL A 213 -31.00 7.82 -1.98
CA VAL A 213 -31.56 7.97 -3.33
C VAL A 213 -32.80 7.12 -3.46
#